data_940b4c41337dfb9a5b131114092bfc41
#
_entry.id   940b4c41337dfb9a5b131114092bfc41
#
_cell.length_a   1.000
_cell.length_b   1.000
_cell.length_c   1.000
_cell.angle_alpha   90.00
_cell.angle_beta   90.00
_cell.angle_gamma   90.00
#
_symmetry.space_group_name_H-M   'P 1'
#
loop_
_entity.id
_entity.type
_entity.pdbx_description
1 polymer ?
#
loop_
_entity_poly.entity_id
_entity_poly.type
_entity_poly.pdbx_seq_one_letter_code
_entity_poly.pdbx_strand_id
1 'polypeptide(L)'
;ARLFCDYMTRDLGLYPVFLVVIFWLKDRRNRMNELIDCKQIGTTKLITIRFLAMLAAVLLPITILSFESLIPLIEFSAETGIAIDVFAFLKYIVWWLLPTAMIVTSSGMFLTILTSMPIAILVQFVWWFIDTSLTALSGDTKIFTLMIRHNLLRGSELIKQDFNLICLNRGLFVILSLILIALSVVVYNKKRGGKLNYDFFLQKHFGFFKDRFTAHIQK
;
A
#
# COMPACT_ATOMS: atom_id res chain seq x y z
N ALA A 1 14.00 13.78 -9.68
CA ALA A 1 13.39 13.21 -8.47
C ALA A 1 11.87 13.20 -8.56
N ARG A 2 11.20 14.35 -8.80
CA ARG A 2 9.73 14.42 -8.86
C ARG A 2 9.12 13.48 -9.89
N LEU A 3 9.56 13.53 -11.14
CA LEU A 3 9.06 12.70 -12.23
C LEU A 3 9.20 11.19 -11.91
N PHE A 4 10.33 10.82 -11.33
CA PHE A 4 10.56 9.45 -10.86
C PHE A 4 9.50 9.03 -9.83
N CYS A 5 9.23 9.88 -8.83
CA CYS A 5 8.23 9.59 -7.81
C CYS A 5 6.81 9.55 -8.36
N ASP A 6 6.48 10.35 -9.38
CA ASP A 6 5.17 10.31 -10.03
C ASP A 6 4.92 8.95 -10.70
N TYR A 7 5.91 8.41 -11.42
CA TYR A 7 5.80 7.09 -12.03
C TYR A 7 5.73 5.99 -10.97
N MET A 8 6.62 6.02 -9.97
CA MET A 8 6.65 5.02 -8.90
C MET A 8 5.38 5.03 -8.03
N THR A 9 4.73 6.19 -7.86
CA THR A 9 3.46 6.28 -7.11
C THR A 9 2.35 5.48 -7.79
N ARG A 10 2.35 5.41 -9.12
CA ARG A 10 1.37 4.62 -9.86
C ARG A 10 1.46 3.14 -9.51
N ASP A 11 2.68 2.63 -9.45
CA ASP A 11 2.94 1.23 -9.13
C ASP A 11 2.67 0.95 -7.66
N LEU A 12 3.08 1.86 -6.77
CA LEU A 12 2.81 1.80 -5.33
C LEU A 12 1.31 1.86 -4.99
N GLY A 13 0.49 2.42 -5.86
CA GLY A 13 -0.96 2.44 -5.67
C GLY A 13 -1.60 1.05 -5.72
N LEU A 14 -0.95 0.06 -6.31
CA LEU A 14 -1.51 -1.28 -6.49
C LEU A 14 -0.62 -2.40 -5.96
N TYR A 15 0.68 -2.45 -6.30
CA TYR A 15 1.55 -3.60 -6.01
C TYR A 15 1.66 -3.99 -4.54
N PRO A 16 1.73 -3.08 -3.57
CA PRO A 16 1.88 -3.46 -2.16
C PRO A 16 0.77 -4.37 -1.64
N VAL A 17 -0.45 -4.23 -2.16
CA VAL A 17 -1.57 -5.06 -1.71
C VAL A 17 -1.38 -6.54 -2.04
N PHE A 18 -0.78 -6.87 -3.20
CA PHE A 18 -0.50 -8.26 -3.57
C PHE A 18 0.48 -8.90 -2.58
N LEU A 19 1.56 -8.18 -2.26
CA LEU A 19 2.56 -8.64 -1.29
C LEU A 19 1.92 -8.92 0.07
N VAL A 20 1.09 -7.99 0.56
CA VAL A 20 0.37 -8.11 1.83
C VAL A 20 -0.55 -9.32 1.83
N VAL A 21 -1.39 -9.45 0.80
CA VAL A 21 -2.39 -10.53 0.71
C VAL A 21 -1.71 -11.89 0.62
N ILE A 22 -0.69 -12.02 -0.23
CA ILE A 22 0.05 -13.28 -0.38
C ILE A 22 0.70 -13.69 0.95
N PHE A 23 1.33 -12.75 1.64
CA PHE A 23 2.00 -13.02 2.92
C PHE A 23 1.02 -13.51 3.99
N TRP A 24 -0.13 -12.81 4.16
CA TRP A 24 -1.12 -13.18 5.17
C TRP A 24 -1.87 -14.47 4.84
N LEU A 25 -2.22 -14.70 3.58
CA LEU A 25 -2.92 -15.92 3.16
C LEU A 25 -1.99 -17.14 3.17
N LYS A 26 -0.69 -16.96 2.85
CA LYS A 26 0.31 -18.04 2.94
C LYS A 26 0.46 -18.53 4.37
N ASP A 27 0.56 -17.62 5.34
CA ASP A 27 0.65 -17.99 6.75
C ASP A 27 -0.55 -18.81 7.21
N ARG A 28 -1.74 -18.40 6.77
CA ARG A 28 -2.97 -19.12 7.08
C ARG A 28 -3.05 -20.48 6.40
N ARG A 29 -2.71 -20.56 5.11
CA ARG A 29 -2.73 -21.81 4.35
C ARG A 29 -1.78 -22.86 4.94
N ASN A 30 -0.64 -22.42 5.43
CA ASN A 30 0.38 -23.26 6.03
C ASN A 30 0.16 -23.50 7.54
N ARG A 31 -0.98 -23.08 8.12
CA ARG A 31 -1.30 -23.14 9.57
C ARG A 31 -0.24 -22.51 10.46
N MET A 32 0.59 -21.63 9.91
CA MET A 32 1.61 -20.90 10.66
C MET A 32 0.99 -19.97 11.72
N ASN A 33 -0.26 -19.55 11.52
CA ASN A 33 -1.00 -18.74 12.49
C ASN A 33 -1.12 -19.46 13.84
N GLU A 34 -1.39 -20.76 13.86
CA GLU A 34 -1.50 -21.56 15.08
C GLU A 34 -0.16 -21.55 15.86
N LEU A 35 0.96 -21.74 15.15
CA LEU A 35 2.30 -21.68 15.74
C LEU A 35 2.66 -20.27 16.26
N ILE A 36 2.25 -19.23 15.55
CA ILE A 36 2.49 -17.84 15.95
C ILE A 36 1.64 -17.48 17.15
N ASP A 37 0.40 -17.98 17.19
CA ASP A 37 -0.54 -17.72 18.28
C ASP A 37 -0.17 -18.48 19.56
N CYS A 38 0.52 -19.63 19.45
CA CYS A 38 1.11 -20.34 20.60
C CYS A 38 2.30 -19.60 21.22
N LYS A 39 2.99 -18.74 20.45
CA LYS A 39 4.07 -17.91 20.99
C LYS A 39 3.48 -16.75 21.78
N GLN A 40 4.08 -16.44 22.92
CA GLN A 40 3.68 -15.31 23.79
C GLN A 40 4.10 -13.95 23.20
N ILE A 41 3.88 -13.73 21.89
CA ILE A 41 4.18 -12.47 21.23
C ILE A 41 2.93 -11.60 21.30
N GLY A 42 3.08 -10.38 21.80
CA GLY A 42 2.00 -9.39 21.80
C GLY A 42 1.52 -9.07 20.38
N THR A 43 0.22 -9.02 20.17
CA THR A 43 -0.39 -8.77 18.85
C THR A 43 0.06 -7.46 18.24
N THR A 44 0.18 -6.40 19.04
CA THR A 44 0.66 -5.10 18.57
C THR A 44 2.05 -5.22 17.95
N LYS A 45 2.98 -5.88 18.68
CA LYS A 45 4.35 -6.09 18.19
C LYS A 45 4.36 -6.90 16.87
N LEU A 46 3.55 -7.96 16.80
CA LEU A 46 3.44 -8.79 15.60
C LEU A 46 2.96 -7.99 14.39
N ILE A 47 1.85 -7.26 14.52
CA ILE A 47 1.25 -6.47 13.43
C ILE A 47 2.20 -5.35 12.98
N THR A 48 2.79 -4.62 13.93
CA THR A 48 3.69 -3.50 13.61
C THR A 48 4.95 -3.99 12.90
N ILE A 49 5.58 -5.08 13.37
CA ILE A 49 6.79 -5.62 12.70
C ILE A 49 6.45 -6.09 11.28
N ARG A 50 5.32 -6.78 11.10
CA ARG A 50 4.89 -7.22 9.77
C ARG A 50 4.61 -6.04 8.83
N PHE A 51 3.93 -5.02 9.32
CA PHE A 51 3.69 -3.80 8.55
C PHE A 51 5.00 -3.14 8.13
N LEU A 52 5.93 -2.93 9.06
CA LEU A 52 7.23 -2.32 8.76
C LEU A 52 8.06 -3.17 7.79
N ALA A 53 8.04 -4.50 7.95
CA ALA A 53 8.74 -5.40 7.04
C ALA A 53 8.19 -5.32 5.60
N MET A 54 6.86 -5.28 5.45
CA MET A 54 6.22 -5.13 4.13
C MET A 54 6.50 -3.76 3.52
N LEU A 55 6.43 -2.71 4.33
CA LEU A 55 6.74 -1.35 3.89
C LEU A 55 8.20 -1.25 3.44
N ALA A 56 9.14 -1.82 4.19
CA ALA A 56 10.54 -1.90 3.82
C ALA A 56 10.75 -2.70 2.53
N ALA A 57 10.10 -3.85 2.39
CA ALA A 57 10.20 -4.69 1.19
C ALA A 57 9.72 -3.97 -0.08
N VAL A 58 8.78 -3.04 0.05
CA VAL A 58 8.27 -2.23 -1.07
C VAL A 58 9.17 -1.02 -1.34
N LEU A 59 9.63 -0.31 -0.29
CA LEU A 59 10.38 0.93 -0.46
C LEU A 59 11.87 0.72 -0.75
N LEU A 60 12.48 -0.36 -0.25
CA LEU A 60 13.91 -0.64 -0.50
C LEU A 60 14.26 -0.74 -1.98
N PRO A 61 13.56 -1.53 -2.82
CA PRO A 61 13.86 -1.58 -4.24
C PRO A 61 13.74 -0.21 -4.93
N ILE A 62 12.72 0.58 -4.58
CA ILE A 62 12.52 1.91 -5.14
C ILE A 62 13.65 2.85 -4.75
N THR A 63 14.11 2.75 -3.49
CA THR A 63 15.24 3.55 -3.02
C THR A 63 16.52 3.19 -3.76
N ILE A 64 16.77 1.91 -4.01
CA ILE A 64 17.93 1.44 -4.80
C ILE A 64 17.86 1.99 -6.23
N LEU A 65 16.71 1.87 -6.90
CA LEU A 65 16.49 2.42 -8.26
C LEU A 65 16.65 3.95 -8.31
N SER A 66 16.33 4.64 -7.22
CA SER A 66 16.51 6.09 -7.13
C SER A 66 17.99 6.50 -7.12
N PHE A 67 18.86 5.71 -6.49
CA PHE A 67 20.31 5.93 -6.52
C PHE A 67 20.88 5.66 -7.91
N GLU A 68 20.42 4.61 -8.60
CA GLU A 68 20.82 4.34 -9.97
C GLU A 68 20.44 5.51 -10.90
N SER A 69 19.23 6.06 -10.74
CA SER A 69 18.78 7.24 -11.49
C SER A 69 19.54 8.53 -11.16
N LEU A 70 20.24 8.58 -10.04
CA LEU A 70 21.02 9.73 -9.60
C LEU A 70 22.38 9.80 -10.31
N ILE A 71 22.99 8.67 -10.69
CA ILE A 71 24.32 8.59 -11.28
C ILE A 71 24.47 9.49 -12.51
N PRO A 72 23.63 9.36 -13.56
CA PRO A 72 23.76 10.21 -14.76
C PRO A 72 23.50 11.70 -14.48
N LEU A 73 22.73 12.02 -13.44
CA LEU A 73 22.52 13.41 -13.04
C LEU A 73 23.77 14.01 -12.37
N ILE A 74 24.51 13.23 -11.62
CA ILE A 74 25.80 13.67 -11.02
C ILE A 74 26.83 13.93 -12.14
N GLU A 75 26.92 13.02 -13.12
CA GLU A 75 27.81 13.19 -14.28
C GLU A 75 27.46 14.47 -15.05
N PHE A 76 26.19 14.67 -15.36
CA PHE A 76 25.70 15.89 -16.01
C PHE A 76 26.01 17.16 -15.19
N SER A 77 25.89 17.10 -13.87
CA SER A 77 26.24 18.21 -12.96
C SER A 77 27.73 18.56 -13.03
N ALA A 78 28.58 17.53 -13.08
CA ALA A 78 30.03 17.70 -13.18
C ALA A 78 30.46 18.36 -14.52
N GLU A 79 29.76 18.00 -15.62
CA GLU A 79 30.05 18.55 -16.94
C GLU A 79 29.54 19.99 -17.14
N THR A 80 28.35 20.27 -16.61
CA THR A 80 27.66 21.56 -16.83
C THR A 80 27.87 22.59 -15.74
N GLY A 81 28.42 22.20 -14.58
CA GLY A 81 28.59 23.06 -13.41
C GLY A 81 27.29 23.42 -12.69
N ILE A 82 26.14 22.77 -13.05
CA ILE A 82 24.85 23.02 -12.43
C ILE A 82 24.77 22.25 -11.09
N ALA A 83 24.54 22.96 -9.99
CA ALA A 83 24.39 22.34 -8.67
C ALA A 83 23.14 21.46 -8.58
N ILE A 84 23.30 20.21 -8.15
CA ILE A 84 22.21 19.25 -7.97
C ILE A 84 22.09 18.88 -6.49
N ASP A 85 20.86 18.82 -5.98
CA ASP A 85 20.60 18.28 -4.62
C ASP A 85 20.60 16.75 -4.68
N VAL A 86 21.68 16.13 -4.23
CA VAL A 86 21.86 14.67 -4.19
C VAL A 86 20.79 13.98 -3.32
N PHE A 87 20.29 14.65 -2.30
CA PHE A 87 19.26 14.12 -1.41
C PHE A 87 17.82 14.35 -1.93
N ALA A 88 17.65 15.00 -3.08
CA ALA A 88 16.33 15.29 -3.62
C ALA A 88 15.47 14.04 -3.79
N PHE A 89 16.03 12.91 -4.26
CA PHE A 89 15.31 11.66 -4.39
C PHE A 89 14.80 11.14 -3.06
N LEU A 90 15.67 11.11 -2.04
CA LEU A 90 15.29 10.62 -0.71
C LEU A 90 14.20 11.49 -0.07
N LYS A 91 14.31 12.81 -0.18
CA LYS A 91 13.29 13.76 0.29
C LYS A 91 11.93 13.49 -0.34
N TYR A 92 11.90 13.31 -1.68
CA TYR A 92 10.67 13.01 -2.40
C TYR A 92 10.13 11.61 -2.10
N ILE A 93 10.96 10.59 -1.90
CA ILE A 93 10.52 9.25 -1.49
C ILE A 93 9.80 9.34 -0.14
N VAL A 94 10.39 10.01 0.84
CA VAL A 94 9.79 10.12 2.19
C VAL A 94 8.52 10.96 2.17
N TRP A 95 8.51 12.06 1.45
CA TRP A 95 7.36 12.97 1.45
C TRP A 95 6.23 12.51 0.53
N TRP A 96 6.53 11.83 -0.57
CA TRP A 96 5.61 11.52 -1.67
C TRP A 96 5.20 10.05 -1.71
N LEU A 97 6.18 9.14 -1.71
CA LEU A 97 5.93 7.71 -1.87
C LEU A 97 5.54 7.01 -0.58
N LEU A 98 6.18 7.38 0.53
CA LEU A 98 5.96 6.75 1.82
C LEU A 98 4.48 6.81 2.27
N PRO A 99 3.77 7.96 2.23
CA PRO A 99 2.35 8.01 2.61
C PRO A 99 1.46 7.09 1.75
N THR A 100 1.72 7.03 0.43
CA THR A 100 0.98 6.13 -0.47
C THR A 100 1.26 4.67 -0.14
N ALA A 101 2.52 4.29 0.06
CA ALA A 101 2.89 2.94 0.45
C ALA A 101 2.26 2.55 1.80
N MET A 102 2.25 3.47 2.77
CA MET A 102 1.63 3.25 4.08
C MET A 102 0.15 2.97 3.99
N ILE A 103 -0.61 3.80 3.27
CA ILE A 103 -2.07 3.62 3.17
C ILE A 103 -2.45 2.35 2.41
N VAL A 104 -1.77 2.02 1.31
CA VAL A 104 -2.04 0.81 0.53
C VAL A 104 -1.67 -0.45 1.32
N THR A 105 -0.53 -0.45 2.01
CA THR A 105 -0.10 -1.58 2.83
C THR A 105 -1.03 -1.79 4.03
N SER A 106 -1.41 -0.71 4.73
CA SER A 106 -2.28 -0.80 5.90
C SER A 106 -3.71 -1.19 5.56
N SER A 107 -4.28 -0.64 4.48
CA SER A 107 -5.62 -1.02 3.99
C SER A 107 -5.66 -2.47 3.53
N GLY A 108 -4.65 -2.90 2.77
CA GLY A 108 -4.50 -4.30 2.35
C GLY A 108 -4.41 -5.24 3.55
N MET A 109 -3.60 -4.89 4.55
CA MET A 109 -3.45 -5.68 5.77
C MET A 109 -4.75 -5.74 6.58
N PHE A 110 -5.40 -4.61 6.82
CA PHE A 110 -6.65 -4.53 7.55
C PHE A 110 -7.75 -5.37 6.90
N LEU A 111 -7.97 -5.20 5.60
CA LEU A 111 -8.99 -5.93 4.86
C LEU A 111 -8.70 -7.45 4.82
N THR A 112 -7.45 -7.85 4.63
CA THR A 112 -7.06 -9.26 4.61
C THR A 112 -7.22 -9.91 6.00
N ILE A 113 -6.85 -9.20 7.07
CA ILE A 113 -7.07 -9.67 8.44
C ILE A 113 -8.57 -9.76 8.73
N LEU A 114 -9.35 -8.76 8.34
CA LEU A 114 -10.79 -8.71 8.59
C LEU A 114 -11.53 -9.83 7.86
N THR A 115 -11.33 -9.98 6.57
CA THR A 115 -12.10 -10.89 5.71
C THR A 115 -11.50 -12.29 5.62
N SER A 116 -10.20 -12.44 5.89
CA SER A 116 -9.45 -13.67 5.66
C SER A 116 -9.46 -14.15 4.21
N MET A 117 -9.76 -13.25 3.28
CA MET A 117 -9.88 -13.48 1.84
C MET A 117 -9.04 -12.47 1.05
N PRO A 118 -8.75 -12.72 -0.24
CA PRO A 118 -8.02 -11.79 -1.08
C PRO A 118 -8.85 -10.58 -1.56
N ILE A 119 -9.96 -10.26 -0.89
CA ILE A 119 -10.87 -9.14 -1.23
C ILE A 119 -10.12 -7.80 -1.23
N ALA A 120 -9.08 -7.68 -0.43
CA ALA A 120 -8.24 -6.48 -0.39
C ALA A 120 -7.69 -6.12 -1.77
N ILE A 121 -7.33 -7.11 -2.61
CA ILE A 121 -6.85 -6.90 -3.97
C ILE A 121 -7.94 -6.23 -4.82
N LEU A 122 -9.16 -6.71 -4.74
CA LEU A 122 -10.27 -6.17 -5.53
C LEU A 122 -10.60 -4.73 -5.11
N VAL A 123 -10.68 -4.48 -3.80
CA VAL A 123 -10.96 -3.13 -3.27
C VAL A 123 -9.84 -2.15 -3.69
N GLN A 124 -8.57 -2.57 -3.57
CA GLN A 124 -7.44 -1.73 -3.95
C GLN A 124 -7.39 -1.51 -5.47
N PHE A 125 -7.70 -2.53 -6.26
CA PHE A 125 -7.77 -2.41 -7.72
C PHE A 125 -8.84 -1.41 -8.15
N VAL A 126 -10.03 -1.47 -7.56
CA VAL A 126 -11.12 -0.52 -7.84
C VAL A 126 -10.71 0.90 -7.48
N TRP A 127 -10.11 1.10 -6.29
CA TRP A 127 -9.62 2.42 -5.87
C TRP A 127 -8.55 2.95 -6.83
N TRP A 128 -7.55 2.13 -7.13
CA TRP A 128 -6.47 2.47 -8.07
C TRP A 128 -7.00 2.79 -9.48
N PHE A 129 -7.97 1.99 -9.96
CA PHE A 129 -8.58 2.18 -11.28
C PHE A 129 -9.36 3.49 -11.36
N ILE A 130 -10.19 3.79 -10.36
CA ILE A 130 -10.94 5.04 -10.25
C ILE A 130 -9.98 6.22 -10.23
N ASP A 131 -8.94 6.15 -9.39
CA ASP A 131 -7.96 7.22 -9.25
C ASP A 131 -7.18 7.44 -10.56
N THR A 132 -6.74 6.36 -11.21
CA THR A 132 -6.02 6.45 -12.49
C THR A 132 -6.90 7.01 -13.61
N SER A 133 -8.16 6.60 -13.68
CA SER A 133 -9.07 7.00 -14.76
C SER A 133 -9.60 8.42 -14.59
N LEU A 134 -10.05 8.78 -13.39
CA LEU A 134 -10.65 10.09 -13.14
C LEU A 134 -9.61 11.20 -13.00
N THR A 135 -8.53 10.96 -12.30
CA THR A 135 -7.47 11.97 -12.08
C THR A 135 -6.66 12.22 -13.33
N ALA A 136 -6.45 11.18 -14.16
CA ALA A 136 -5.76 11.34 -15.44
C ALA A 136 -6.54 12.21 -16.45
N LEU A 137 -7.87 12.24 -16.34
CA LEU A 137 -8.75 12.99 -17.23
C LEU A 137 -8.98 14.43 -16.74
N SER A 138 -9.09 14.67 -15.45
CA SER A 138 -9.46 15.99 -14.90
C SER A 138 -8.26 16.84 -14.46
N GLY A 139 -7.10 16.23 -14.24
CA GLY A 139 -5.91 16.96 -13.73
C GLY A 139 -6.05 17.50 -12.30
N ASP A 140 -7.21 17.33 -11.67
CA ASP A 140 -7.50 17.87 -10.35
C ASP A 140 -7.02 16.95 -9.25
N THR A 141 -6.20 17.49 -8.34
CA THR A 141 -5.82 16.83 -7.09
C THR A 141 -6.99 16.87 -6.12
N LYS A 142 -7.53 15.68 -5.79
CA LYS A 142 -8.55 15.53 -4.75
C LYS A 142 -7.91 15.04 -3.45
N ILE A 143 -8.58 15.28 -2.33
CA ILE A 143 -8.09 14.90 -0.99
C ILE A 143 -7.78 13.39 -0.87
N PHE A 144 -8.49 12.54 -1.59
CA PHE A 144 -8.33 11.08 -1.57
C PHE A 144 -7.55 10.50 -2.75
N THR A 145 -6.85 11.34 -3.52
CA THR A 145 -6.06 10.91 -4.67
C THR A 145 -4.83 10.15 -4.20
N LEU A 146 -4.69 8.89 -4.62
CA LEU A 146 -3.51 8.06 -4.34
C LEU A 146 -2.28 8.60 -5.05
N MET A 147 -2.48 9.05 -6.28
CA MET A 147 -1.44 9.50 -7.18
C MET A 147 -1.59 10.98 -7.49
N ILE A 148 -0.56 11.74 -7.16
CA ILE A 148 -0.47 13.15 -7.57
C ILE A 148 0.28 13.18 -8.89
N ARG A 149 -0.45 13.33 -10.00
CA ARG A 149 0.14 13.40 -11.34
C ARG A 149 0.28 14.82 -11.79
N HIS A 150 1.50 15.30 -11.84
CA HIS A 150 1.86 16.55 -12.53
C HIS A 150 3.01 16.28 -13.50
N ASN A 151 2.76 15.41 -14.50
CA ASN A 151 3.76 14.97 -15.49
C ASN A 151 4.13 16.06 -16.51
N LEU A 152 3.62 17.27 -16.38
CA LEU A 152 3.91 18.37 -17.30
C LEU A 152 5.24 19.04 -16.95
N LEU A 153 5.96 19.53 -17.96
CA LEU A 153 7.18 20.33 -17.79
C LEU A 153 6.95 21.53 -16.86
N ARG A 154 5.73 22.12 -16.87
CA ARG A 154 5.29 23.19 -15.98
C ARG A 154 4.66 22.73 -14.67
N GLY A 155 4.70 21.45 -14.36
CA GLY A 155 4.09 20.88 -13.14
C GLY A 155 4.64 21.44 -11.82
N SER A 156 5.75 22.18 -11.81
CA SER A 156 6.23 22.90 -10.64
C SER A 156 5.31 24.04 -10.20
N GLU A 157 4.63 24.70 -11.11
CA GLU A 157 3.67 25.78 -10.81
C GLU A 157 2.40 25.20 -10.19
N LEU A 158 1.88 24.11 -10.76
CA LEU A 158 0.71 23.41 -10.25
C LEU A 158 0.95 22.85 -8.81
N ILE A 159 2.15 22.29 -8.57
CA ILE A 159 2.51 21.83 -7.23
C ILE A 159 2.56 22.98 -6.23
N LYS A 160 3.02 24.17 -6.64
CA LYS A 160 3.01 25.34 -5.75
C LYS A 160 1.60 25.84 -5.46
N GLN A 161 0.71 25.82 -6.44
CA GLN A 161 -0.70 26.21 -6.28
C GLN A 161 -1.43 25.26 -5.33
N ASP A 162 -1.25 23.95 -5.51
CA ASP A 162 -1.95 22.90 -4.75
C ASP A 162 -1.16 22.38 -3.54
N PHE A 163 -0.06 23.08 -3.16
CA PHE A 163 0.85 22.59 -2.11
C PHE A 163 0.14 22.25 -0.80
N ASN A 164 -0.75 23.11 -0.36
CA ASN A 164 -1.53 22.90 0.88
C ASN A 164 -2.42 21.66 0.78
N LEU A 165 -3.06 21.46 -0.37
CA LEU A 165 -3.92 20.31 -0.61
C LEU A 165 -3.10 19.02 -0.64
N ILE A 166 -1.92 19.05 -1.27
CA ILE A 166 -0.99 17.93 -1.31
C ILE A 166 -0.50 17.56 0.09
N CYS A 167 -0.08 18.56 0.89
CA CYS A 167 0.33 18.32 2.29
C CYS A 167 -0.79 17.72 3.12
N LEU A 168 -2.02 18.21 2.97
CA LEU A 168 -3.18 17.69 3.66
C LEU A 168 -3.49 16.25 3.24
N ASN A 169 -3.45 15.94 1.95
CA ASN A 169 -3.63 14.59 1.43
C ASN A 169 -2.58 13.62 2.01
N ARG A 170 -1.29 13.99 2.00
CA ARG A 170 -0.21 13.16 2.54
C ARG A 170 -0.33 12.95 4.05
N GLY A 171 -0.67 14.01 4.78
CA GLY A 171 -0.92 13.93 6.23
C GLY A 171 -2.11 13.03 6.56
N LEU A 172 -3.20 13.16 5.82
CA LEU A 172 -4.38 12.28 5.97
C LEU A 172 -4.03 10.81 5.71
N PHE A 173 -3.24 10.51 4.69
CA PHE A 173 -2.85 9.13 4.39
C PHE A 173 -2.00 8.51 5.50
N VAL A 174 -1.10 9.28 6.10
CA VAL A 174 -0.32 8.81 7.25
C VAL A 174 -1.24 8.54 8.46
N ILE A 175 -2.11 9.49 8.80
CA ILE A 175 -3.03 9.34 9.94
C ILE A 175 -3.97 8.16 9.71
N LEU A 176 -4.57 8.05 8.52
CA LEU A 176 -5.49 6.97 8.19
C LEU A 176 -4.79 5.61 8.23
N SER A 177 -3.54 5.52 7.76
CA SER A 177 -2.75 4.28 7.83
C SER A 177 -2.49 3.85 9.27
N LEU A 178 -2.17 4.78 10.17
CA LEU A 178 -1.97 4.50 11.59
C LEU A 178 -3.26 4.01 12.26
N ILE A 179 -4.40 4.62 11.92
CA ILE A 179 -5.72 4.16 12.39
C ILE A 179 -6.00 2.74 11.89
N LEU A 180 -5.75 2.44 10.61
CA LEU A 180 -5.95 1.10 10.05
C LEU A 180 -5.05 0.04 10.69
N ILE A 181 -3.81 0.39 11.04
CA ILE A 181 -2.91 -0.50 11.79
C ILE A 181 -3.49 -0.77 13.18
N ALA A 182 -3.94 0.26 13.90
CA ALA A 182 -4.55 0.10 15.22
C ALA A 182 -5.82 -0.78 15.15
N LEU A 183 -6.68 -0.56 14.17
CA LEU A 183 -7.84 -1.40 13.91
C LEU A 183 -7.45 -2.85 13.57
N SER A 184 -6.39 -3.05 12.81
CA SER A 184 -5.85 -4.38 12.50
C SER A 184 -5.44 -5.13 13.76
N VAL A 185 -4.80 -4.43 14.72
CA VAL A 185 -4.45 -5.01 16.03
C VAL A 185 -5.70 -5.44 16.80
N VAL A 186 -6.72 -4.58 16.85
CA VAL A 186 -7.97 -4.87 17.54
C VAL A 186 -8.69 -6.07 16.94
N VAL A 187 -8.80 -6.11 15.60
CA VAL A 187 -9.46 -7.21 14.88
C VAL A 187 -8.69 -8.52 15.07
N TYR A 188 -7.37 -8.48 14.95
CA TYR A 188 -6.54 -9.69 15.15
C TYR A 188 -6.63 -10.22 16.59
N ASN A 189 -6.62 -9.34 17.59
CA ASN A 189 -6.83 -9.73 18.98
C ASN A 189 -8.19 -10.42 19.22
N LYS A 190 -9.25 -9.87 18.63
CA LYS A 190 -10.59 -10.47 18.72
C LYS A 190 -10.65 -11.83 18.02
N LYS A 191 -9.95 -12.01 16.90
CA LYS A 191 -9.85 -13.31 16.20
C LYS A 191 -9.07 -14.32 17.03
N ARG A 192 -7.92 -13.94 17.58
CA ARG A 192 -7.10 -14.78 18.45
C ARG A 192 -7.85 -15.22 19.71
N GLY A 193 -8.70 -14.37 20.26
CA GLY A 193 -9.56 -14.67 21.41
C GLY A 193 -10.84 -15.45 21.06
N GLY A 194 -11.02 -15.93 19.82
CA GLY A 194 -12.19 -16.70 19.39
C GLY A 194 -13.51 -15.91 19.33
N LYS A 195 -13.48 -14.60 19.60
CA LYS A 195 -14.67 -13.72 19.63
C LYS A 195 -15.20 -13.33 18.24
N LEU A 196 -14.42 -13.56 17.18
CA LEU A 196 -14.74 -13.24 15.79
C LEU A 196 -14.44 -14.44 14.89
N ASN A 197 -15.40 -15.35 14.80
CA ASN A 197 -15.37 -16.46 13.84
C ASN A 197 -16.08 -16.07 12.54
N TYR A 198 -15.46 -15.19 11.75
CA TYR A 198 -15.95 -14.88 10.40
C TYR A 198 -15.87 -16.07 9.44
N ASP A 199 -15.05 -17.08 9.74
CA ASP A 199 -14.95 -18.30 8.94
C ASP A 199 -16.28 -19.05 8.87
N PHE A 200 -17.05 -19.05 9.96
CA PHE A 200 -18.37 -19.66 10.00
C PHE A 200 -19.39 -18.90 9.15
N PHE A 201 -19.35 -17.57 9.13
CA PHE A 201 -20.30 -16.76 8.39
C PHE A 201 -20.06 -16.82 6.88
N LEU A 202 -18.77 -16.82 6.47
CA LEU A 202 -18.39 -16.91 5.06
C LEU A 202 -18.52 -18.32 4.51
N GLN A 203 -18.23 -19.35 5.29
CA GLN A 203 -18.47 -20.74 4.92
C GLN A 203 -19.98 -21.02 4.72
N LYS A 204 -20.84 -20.43 5.55
CA LYS A 204 -22.29 -20.56 5.42
C LYS A 204 -22.83 -19.85 4.16
N HIS A 205 -22.27 -18.73 3.74
CA HIS A 205 -22.76 -17.99 2.57
C HIS A 205 -22.04 -18.35 1.27
N PHE A 206 -20.77 -18.73 1.31
CA PHE A 206 -20.00 -19.16 0.13
C PHE A 206 -19.89 -20.67 -0.02
N GLY A 207 -20.20 -21.47 1.00
CA GLY A 207 -20.32 -22.93 0.91
C GLY A 207 -21.33 -23.33 -0.17
N PHE A 208 -22.42 -22.59 -0.31
CA PHE A 208 -23.43 -22.78 -1.36
C PHE A 208 -22.86 -22.66 -2.79
N PHE A 209 -21.84 -21.83 -3.00
CA PHE A 209 -21.16 -21.71 -4.30
C PHE A 209 -20.19 -22.86 -4.55
N LYS A 210 -19.50 -23.36 -3.52
CA LYS A 210 -18.56 -24.49 -3.64
C LYS A 210 -19.28 -25.78 -4.00
N ASP A 211 -20.42 -26.04 -3.39
CA ASP A 211 -21.21 -27.25 -3.67
C ASP A 211 -21.84 -27.25 -5.06
N ARG A 212 -22.19 -26.09 -5.60
CA ARG A 212 -22.64 -25.98 -7.00
C ARG A 212 -21.52 -26.20 -8.03
N PHE A 213 -20.29 -25.75 -7.73
CA PHE A 213 -19.16 -25.94 -8.65
C PHE A 213 -18.67 -27.40 -8.67
N THR A 214 -18.65 -28.08 -7.51
CA THR A 214 -18.29 -29.52 -7.46
C THR A 214 -19.34 -30.42 -8.09
N ALA A 215 -20.63 -30.10 -7.98
CA ALA A 215 -21.69 -30.85 -8.63
C ALA A 215 -21.70 -30.75 -10.17
N HIS A 216 -21.07 -29.71 -10.74
CA HIS A 216 -20.96 -29.54 -12.20
C HIS A 216 -19.70 -30.21 -12.81
N ILE A 217 -18.70 -30.58 -12.01
CA ILE A 217 -17.49 -31.25 -12.47
C ILE A 217 -17.61 -32.80 -12.43
N GLN A 218 -18.63 -33.33 -11.72
CA GLN A 218 -18.90 -34.78 -11.63
C GLN A 218 -19.99 -35.27 -12.58
N LYS A 219 -20.47 -34.46 -13.51
CA LYS A 219 -21.27 -34.85 -14.67
C LYS A 219 -20.43 -34.70 -15.94
#